data_58db79492d1e5fc54d82659a48fa2071
#
_entry.id   58db79492d1e5fc54d82659a48fa2071
#
_cell.length_a   1.000
_cell.length_b   1.000
_cell.length_c   1.000
_cell.angle_alpha   90.00
_cell.angle_beta   90.00
_cell.angle_gamma   90.00
#
_symmetry.space_group_name_H-M   'P 1'
#
loop_
_entity.id
_entity.type
_entity.pdbx_description
1 polymer ?
#
loop_
_entity_poly.entity_id
_entity_poly.type
_entity_poly.pdbx_seq_one_letter_code
_entity_poly.pdbx_strand_id
1 'polypeptide(L)'
;MFVRTILAMSLGCLFAGTAFATATTAEQPLKPKVVTNTAVEDPINPLAVGAASSAQDAQITPQEQQDLNKASQTLQNLQQSEDNTADIGTAPASAAVATSSATAATSPAAKASWTLDGLNNASWFDNIGKGQFPVYARTQVMLNNSHASPGAIDGTSGKNTLKALATFQQMNGLQPTGTLTKQTWDALVAKQGNRPAFVEYTITDADLKGPYAPSIPHDYALQAKMKGLYYTRVTEMLGEKFHMDEDFLKKLNPKATFKKAGEKIIVTNIRNELPEDIHLIVAHKGAKQLYLFNSRNQMIASFPATIGSSDTPSPEGTYKVTGVAPNPWYSYSPSNFVQGKNLKPLSLPPGPNGPVGNIWIGLSKKSFGIHGTPNPSAISKTASHGCIRLTNWDANDLGKKVRSGVTVKFLE
;
A
#
# COMPACT_ATOMS: atom_id res chain seq x y z
N MET A 1 31.91 -38.58 58.56
CA MET A 1 31.10 -38.82 59.76
C MET A 1 29.66 -38.81 59.31
N PHE A 2 29.01 -39.98 59.51
CA PHE A 2 27.61 -40.36 59.37
C PHE A 2 26.93 -40.32 57.96
N VAL A 3 26.98 -41.53 57.43
CA VAL A 3 26.04 -42.27 56.60
C VAL A 3 24.65 -42.36 57.28
N ARG A 4 23.57 -42.32 56.52
CA ARG A 4 22.40 -43.21 56.71
C ARG A 4 21.57 -43.37 55.43
N THR A 5 21.63 -44.58 54.94
CA THR A 5 20.79 -45.33 54.02
C THR A 5 19.50 -45.78 54.72
N ILE A 6 18.36 -45.79 54.02
CA ILE A 6 17.20 -46.68 54.21
C ILE A 6 16.45 -46.68 52.86
N LEU A 7 16.47 -47.67 52.07
CA LEU A 7 15.93 -49.04 51.91
C LEU A 7 14.36 -49.06 51.73
N ALA A 8 14.01 -49.42 50.54
CA ALA A 8 12.89 -50.12 49.93
C ALA A 8 11.65 -50.50 50.76
N MET A 9 10.49 -50.41 50.11
CA MET A 9 9.56 -51.58 50.02
C MET A 9 8.65 -51.46 48.80
N SER A 10 8.65 -52.47 47.98
CA SER A 10 7.75 -52.82 46.91
C SER A 10 6.37 -53.20 47.43
N LEU A 11 5.33 -52.79 46.74
CA LEU A 11 4.05 -53.52 46.76
C LEU A 11 3.45 -53.50 45.37
N GLY A 12 3.39 -54.62 44.76
CA GLY A 12 2.74 -54.88 43.48
C GLY A 12 1.21 -54.94 43.62
N CYS A 13 0.51 -54.40 42.69
CA CYS A 13 -0.85 -54.82 42.36
C CYS A 13 -0.95 -54.99 40.87
N LEU A 14 -1.14 -56.24 40.47
CA LEU A 14 -1.64 -56.65 39.17
C LEU A 14 -3.06 -56.10 38.99
N PHE A 15 -3.27 -55.34 37.90
CA PHE A 15 -4.59 -55.25 37.30
C PHE A 15 -4.44 -55.44 35.81
N ALA A 16 -5.13 -56.46 35.33
CA ALA A 16 -5.38 -56.72 33.92
C ALA A 16 -6.16 -55.54 33.34
N GLY A 17 -5.60 -54.83 32.37
CA GLY A 17 -6.26 -53.73 31.69
C GLY A 17 -6.28 -54.01 30.19
N THR A 18 -7.44 -54.13 29.66
CA THR A 18 -7.82 -54.21 28.25
C THR A 18 -7.09 -53.20 27.37
N ALA A 19 -6.44 -53.67 26.34
CA ALA A 19 -5.85 -52.82 25.31
C ALA A 19 -6.94 -52.08 24.56
N PHE A 20 -7.06 -50.79 24.79
CA PHE A 20 -7.74 -49.87 23.84
C PHE A 20 -6.68 -49.42 22.83
N ALA A 21 -6.80 -49.92 21.61
CA ALA A 21 -6.11 -49.37 20.46
C ALA A 21 -6.61 -47.93 20.24
N THR A 22 -5.87 -46.93 20.67
CA THR A 22 -6.06 -45.55 20.22
C THR A 22 -5.54 -45.45 18.81
N ALA A 23 -6.45 -45.49 17.85
CA ALA A 23 -6.19 -45.05 16.50
C ALA A 23 -5.85 -43.54 16.56
N THR A 24 -4.58 -43.23 16.49
CA THR A 24 -4.11 -41.88 16.17
C THR A 24 -4.51 -41.61 14.74
N THR A 25 -5.71 -41.06 14.56
CA THR A 25 -6.05 -40.34 13.34
C THR A 25 -5.10 -39.15 13.29
N ALA A 26 -4.14 -39.22 12.39
CA ALA A 26 -3.37 -38.05 12.01
C ALA A 26 -4.35 -36.99 11.55
N GLU A 27 -4.51 -35.97 12.37
CA GLU A 27 -5.26 -34.78 12.03
C GLU A 27 -4.60 -34.17 10.81
N GLN A 28 -5.21 -34.34 9.65
CA GLN A 28 -4.83 -33.57 8.47
C GLN A 28 -4.98 -32.09 8.83
N PRO A 29 -3.98 -31.24 8.53
CA PRO A 29 -4.12 -29.82 8.75
C PRO A 29 -5.37 -29.37 8.01
N LEU A 30 -6.33 -28.84 8.77
CA LEU A 30 -7.54 -28.24 8.26
C LEU A 30 -7.11 -27.23 7.18
N LYS A 31 -7.42 -27.55 5.92
CA LYS A 31 -7.36 -26.56 4.85
C LYS A 31 -8.13 -25.35 5.36
N PRO A 32 -7.54 -24.14 5.35
CA PRO A 32 -8.27 -22.97 5.79
C PRO A 32 -9.56 -22.93 4.99
N LYS A 33 -10.68 -22.92 5.69
CA LYS A 33 -12.01 -22.82 5.09
C LYS A 33 -11.98 -21.52 4.31
N VAL A 34 -11.94 -21.64 2.99
CA VAL A 34 -12.12 -20.50 2.11
C VAL A 34 -13.42 -19.89 2.57
N VAL A 35 -13.38 -18.73 3.22
CA VAL A 35 -14.55 -17.91 3.36
C VAL A 35 -14.80 -17.43 1.94
N THR A 36 -15.52 -18.24 1.19
CA THR A 36 -16.06 -17.83 -0.08
C THR A 36 -17.05 -16.74 0.24
N ASN A 37 -16.54 -15.52 0.33
CA ASN A 37 -17.40 -14.40 0.06
C ASN A 37 -17.89 -14.64 -1.35
N THR A 38 -19.17 -14.91 -1.52
CA THR A 38 -19.80 -15.20 -2.81
C THR A 38 -19.62 -14.09 -3.85
N ALA A 39 -18.88 -13.05 -3.51
CA ALA A 39 -18.43 -11.97 -4.38
C ALA A 39 -17.10 -12.24 -5.12
N VAL A 40 -16.38 -13.32 -4.84
CA VAL A 40 -15.11 -13.67 -5.51
C VAL A 40 -15.34 -14.71 -6.62
N GLU A 41 -16.50 -14.70 -7.21
CA GLU A 41 -16.70 -15.42 -8.46
C GLU A 41 -16.26 -14.51 -9.60
N ASP A 42 -15.20 -14.92 -10.26
CA ASP A 42 -14.57 -14.40 -11.48
C ASP A 42 -13.92 -13.01 -11.41
N PRO A 43 -12.60 -12.96 -11.57
CA PRO A 43 -11.92 -11.72 -11.93
C PRO A 43 -12.38 -11.31 -13.33
N ILE A 44 -12.79 -10.09 -13.46
CA ILE A 44 -13.29 -9.29 -14.58
C ILE A 44 -13.22 -9.96 -15.97
N ASN A 45 -14.38 -10.08 -16.62
CA ASN A 45 -14.47 -10.38 -18.04
C ASN A 45 -14.38 -9.08 -18.87
N PRO A 46 -13.27 -8.80 -19.55
CA PRO A 46 -13.16 -7.62 -20.41
C PRO A 46 -14.04 -7.72 -21.68
N LEU A 47 -14.57 -8.89 -22.00
CA LEU A 47 -15.44 -9.11 -23.15
C LEU A 47 -16.93 -8.85 -22.85
N ALA A 48 -17.32 -8.60 -21.61
CA ALA A 48 -18.69 -8.25 -21.24
C ALA A 48 -19.05 -6.77 -21.58
N VAL A 49 -18.17 -6.05 -22.28
CA VAL A 49 -18.40 -4.66 -22.71
C VAL A 49 -19.46 -4.56 -23.82
N GLY A 50 -20.00 -5.67 -24.30
CA GLY A 50 -21.02 -5.68 -25.36
C GLY A 50 -22.47 -5.74 -24.89
N ALA A 51 -22.74 -5.97 -23.63
CA ALA A 51 -24.09 -5.91 -23.05
C ALA A 51 -24.10 -4.77 -22.04
N ALA A 52 -24.67 -3.64 -22.41
CA ALA A 52 -25.10 -2.61 -21.50
C ALA A 52 -26.15 -3.20 -20.55
N SER A 53 -25.74 -4.06 -19.63
CA SER A 53 -26.47 -4.34 -18.39
C SER A 53 -26.31 -3.07 -17.59
N SER A 54 -27.38 -2.30 -17.44
CA SER A 54 -27.51 -1.20 -16.51
C SER A 54 -26.90 -1.66 -15.17
N ALA A 55 -25.65 -1.24 -14.91
CA ALA A 55 -25.03 -1.43 -13.61
C ALA A 55 -25.93 -0.65 -12.65
N GLN A 56 -26.77 -1.37 -11.89
CA GLN A 56 -27.59 -0.74 -10.88
C GLN A 56 -26.61 -0.16 -9.86
N ASP A 57 -26.55 1.16 -9.83
CA ASP A 57 -25.90 1.88 -8.73
C ASP A 57 -26.46 1.34 -7.42
N ALA A 58 -25.58 1.12 -6.45
CA ALA A 58 -26.05 0.71 -5.13
C ALA A 58 -27.04 1.76 -4.62
N GLN A 59 -28.17 1.31 -4.09
CA GLN A 59 -29.13 2.22 -3.47
C GLN A 59 -28.40 2.98 -2.35
N ILE A 60 -28.32 4.30 -2.49
CA ILE A 60 -27.71 5.20 -1.53
C ILE A 60 -28.79 5.99 -0.81
N THR A 61 -28.61 6.19 0.48
CA THR A 61 -29.52 6.98 1.30
C THR A 61 -29.36 8.48 0.99
N PRO A 62 -30.37 9.32 1.30
CA PRO A 62 -30.23 10.77 1.17
C PRO A 62 -29.01 11.34 1.92
N GLN A 63 -28.65 10.77 3.07
CA GLN A 63 -27.47 11.18 3.83
C GLN A 63 -26.18 10.83 3.07
N GLU A 64 -26.07 9.64 2.54
CA GLU A 64 -24.91 9.22 1.72
C GLU A 64 -24.78 10.09 0.48
N GLN A 65 -25.87 10.52 -0.14
CA GLN A 65 -25.83 11.45 -1.27
C GLN A 65 -25.30 12.83 -0.85
N GLN A 66 -25.68 13.34 0.32
CA GLN A 66 -25.14 14.59 0.85
C GLN A 66 -23.63 14.46 1.13
N ASP A 67 -23.20 13.34 1.70
CA ASP A 67 -21.80 13.08 2.00
C ASP A 67 -20.97 13.00 0.70
N LEU A 68 -21.50 12.35 -0.34
CA LEU A 68 -20.90 12.32 -1.67
C LEU A 68 -20.77 13.73 -2.29
N ASN A 69 -21.78 14.56 -2.17
CA ASN A 69 -21.76 15.92 -2.69
C ASN A 69 -20.68 16.77 -1.99
N LYS A 70 -20.59 16.68 -0.66
CA LYS A 70 -19.55 17.37 0.12
C LYS A 70 -18.15 16.86 -0.23
N ALA A 71 -17.98 15.56 -0.31
CA ALA A 71 -16.70 14.95 -0.72
C ALA A 71 -16.29 15.42 -2.12
N SER A 72 -17.23 15.46 -3.07
CA SER A 72 -16.98 15.95 -4.43
C SER A 72 -16.55 17.42 -4.44
N GLN A 73 -17.18 18.28 -3.64
CA GLN A 73 -16.76 19.68 -3.50
C GLN A 73 -15.34 19.80 -2.95
N THR A 74 -15.00 19.00 -1.92
CA THR A 74 -13.65 18.96 -1.36
C THR A 74 -12.62 18.56 -2.42
N LEU A 75 -12.95 17.60 -3.28
CA LEU A 75 -12.05 17.11 -4.32
C LEU A 75 -11.94 18.07 -5.52
N GLN A 76 -12.97 18.84 -5.85
CA GLN A 76 -12.89 19.87 -6.88
C GLN A 76 -11.83 20.93 -6.54
N ASN A 77 -11.68 21.29 -5.27
CA ASN A 77 -10.63 22.22 -4.83
C ASN A 77 -9.22 21.63 -5.07
N LEU A 78 -9.05 20.30 -4.92
CA LEU A 78 -7.79 19.63 -5.22
C LEU A 78 -7.47 19.65 -6.72
N GLN A 79 -8.46 19.40 -7.60
CA GLN A 79 -8.27 19.39 -9.05
C GLN A 79 -7.92 20.78 -9.60
N GLN A 80 -8.61 21.83 -9.17
CA GLN A 80 -8.31 23.19 -9.61
C GLN A 80 -6.88 23.63 -9.27
N SER A 81 -6.28 23.05 -8.25
CA SER A 81 -4.88 23.31 -7.90
C SER A 81 -3.89 22.53 -8.74
N GLU A 82 -4.24 21.32 -9.20
CA GLU A 82 -3.40 20.52 -10.12
C GLU A 82 -3.35 21.16 -11.51
N ASP A 83 -4.44 21.67 -12.02
CA ASP A 83 -4.50 22.37 -13.31
C ASP A 83 -3.69 23.68 -13.30
N ASN A 84 -3.72 24.43 -12.19
CA ASN A 84 -2.93 25.65 -12.03
C ASN A 84 -1.42 25.40 -11.92
N THR A 85 -0.99 24.20 -11.50
CA THR A 85 0.43 23.84 -11.43
C THR A 85 0.98 23.31 -12.77
N ALA A 86 0.11 22.84 -13.67
CA ALA A 86 0.50 22.41 -15.00
C ALA A 86 0.89 23.60 -15.89
N ASP A 87 0.33 24.79 -15.64
CA ASP A 87 0.52 25.98 -16.47
C ASP A 87 1.75 26.85 -16.07
N ILE A 88 2.39 26.57 -14.95
CA ILE A 88 3.63 27.27 -14.52
C ILE A 88 4.88 26.76 -15.30
N GLY A 89 4.72 25.78 -16.18
CA GLY A 89 5.80 25.13 -16.94
C GLY A 89 6.24 25.84 -18.22
N THR A 90 5.56 26.90 -18.69
CA THR A 90 5.89 27.59 -19.94
C THR A 90 5.82 29.12 -19.82
N ALA A 91 6.79 29.71 -19.15
CA ALA A 91 7.10 31.12 -19.37
C ALA A 91 8.20 31.24 -20.41
N PRO A 92 8.05 32.12 -21.45
CA PRO A 92 9.07 32.29 -22.46
C PRO A 92 10.31 32.96 -21.88
N ALA A 93 11.46 32.37 -22.18
CA ALA A 93 12.76 32.97 -21.86
C ALA A 93 12.91 34.29 -22.60
N SER A 94 12.79 35.39 -21.87
CA SER A 94 13.28 36.70 -22.34
C SER A 94 14.67 36.93 -21.79
N ALA A 95 15.61 37.07 -22.69
CA ALA A 95 17.00 37.27 -22.40
C ALA A 95 17.25 38.66 -21.74
N ALA A 96 17.85 38.62 -20.55
CA ALA A 96 18.65 39.74 -20.05
C ALA A 96 19.95 39.20 -19.47
N VAL A 97 21.03 39.40 -20.22
CA VAL A 97 22.40 39.20 -19.78
C VAL A 97 22.70 40.26 -18.71
N ALA A 98 22.91 39.79 -17.47
CA ALA A 98 23.58 40.56 -16.44
C ALA A 98 24.63 39.66 -15.80
N THR A 99 25.88 39.87 -16.19
CA THR A 99 27.05 39.36 -15.49
C THR A 99 27.13 39.96 -14.10
N SER A 100 26.88 39.14 -13.10
CA SER A 100 27.37 39.39 -11.74
C SER A 100 27.88 38.08 -11.17
N SER A 101 29.17 38.04 -10.94
CA SER A 101 29.87 37.03 -10.15
C SER A 101 29.35 37.06 -8.72
N ALA A 102 28.31 36.20 -8.46
CA ALA A 102 27.89 35.91 -7.12
C ALA A 102 28.60 34.65 -6.65
N THR A 103 29.46 34.81 -5.66
CA THR A 103 29.96 33.74 -4.81
C THR A 103 28.77 32.87 -4.39
N ALA A 104 28.77 31.61 -4.84
CA ALA A 104 27.79 30.62 -4.46
C ALA A 104 27.87 30.42 -2.94
N ALA A 105 27.00 31.10 -2.21
CA ALA A 105 26.68 30.74 -0.83
C ALA A 105 26.10 29.33 -0.86
N THR A 106 26.85 28.37 -0.36
CA THR A 106 26.43 26.98 -0.20
C THR A 106 25.22 26.99 0.73
N SER A 107 24.01 26.84 0.14
CA SER A 107 22.77 26.69 0.90
C SER A 107 22.93 25.53 1.89
N PRO A 108 22.41 25.63 3.13
CA PRO A 108 22.45 24.54 4.13
C PRO A 108 21.93 23.20 3.60
N ALA A 109 21.07 23.25 2.62
CA ALA A 109 20.50 22.07 1.95
C ALA A 109 21.51 21.31 1.07
N ALA A 110 22.56 21.93 0.58
CA ALA A 110 23.63 21.26 -0.15
C ALA A 110 24.46 20.31 0.73
N LYS A 111 24.26 20.33 2.05
CA LYS A 111 24.92 19.45 3.03
C LYS A 111 24.10 18.24 3.44
N ALA A 112 22.82 18.14 3.04
CA ALA A 112 22.00 16.98 3.35
C ALA A 112 22.53 15.75 2.58
N SER A 113 22.97 14.75 3.32
CA SER A 113 23.53 13.50 2.80
C SER A 113 22.53 12.33 2.97
N TRP A 114 22.77 11.25 2.23
CA TRP A 114 22.00 10.01 2.35
C TRP A 114 22.43 9.16 3.57
N THR A 115 22.81 9.81 4.64
CA THR A 115 23.09 9.20 5.95
C THR A 115 21.90 9.36 6.87
N LEU A 116 21.82 8.57 7.94
CA LEU A 116 20.73 8.67 8.92
C LEU A 116 20.59 10.11 9.45
N ASP A 117 21.71 10.73 9.80
CA ASP A 117 21.75 12.08 10.31
C ASP A 117 21.37 13.12 9.24
N GLY A 118 21.91 12.98 8.02
CA GLY A 118 21.56 13.85 6.90
C GLY A 118 20.09 13.77 6.50
N LEU A 119 19.49 12.57 6.53
CA LEU A 119 18.07 12.37 6.26
C LEU A 119 17.18 13.03 7.32
N ASN A 120 17.49 12.84 8.61
CA ASN A 120 16.69 13.40 9.70
C ASN A 120 16.86 14.91 9.88
N ASN A 121 17.99 15.46 9.45
CA ASN A 121 18.29 16.90 9.48
C ASN A 121 18.00 17.61 8.15
N ALA A 122 17.59 16.88 7.10
CA ALA A 122 17.15 17.49 5.85
C ALA A 122 16.00 18.45 6.12
N SER A 123 16.07 19.67 5.58
CA SER A 123 15.05 20.69 5.78
C SER A 123 14.72 21.41 4.48
N TRP A 124 13.59 22.09 4.49
CA TRP A 124 13.11 22.87 3.37
C TRP A 124 14.08 24.01 3.03
N PHE A 125 14.15 24.33 1.77
CA PHE A 125 14.86 25.51 1.23
C PHE A 125 14.15 26.01 -0.02
N ASP A 126 14.37 27.27 -0.37
CA ASP A 126 13.76 27.88 -1.55
C ASP A 126 14.18 27.18 -2.84
N ASN A 127 13.23 27.01 -3.76
CA ASN A 127 13.46 26.47 -5.10
C ASN A 127 14.06 25.06 -5.10
N ILE A 128 13.56 24.17 -4.27
CA ILE A 128 13.87 22.74 -4.34
C ILE A 128 13.48 22.24 -5.74
N GLY A 129 14.48 21.85 -6.53
CA GLY A 129 14.27 21.34 -7.89
C GLY A 129 13.55 19.98 -7.91
N LYS A 130 13.18 19.53 -9.11
CA LYS A 130 12.70 18.15 -9.33
C LYS A 130 13.87 17.17 -9.19
N GLY A 131 13.59 16.00 -8.65
CA GLY A 131 14.59 14.94 -8.54
C GLY A 131 14.55 14.20 -7.21
N GLN A 132 15.64 13.51 -6.91
CA GLN A 132 15.77 12.70 -5.70
C GLN A 132 16.69 13.44 -4.69
N PHE A 133 16.09 13.85 -3.57
CA PHE A 133 16.78 14.63 -2.52
C PHE A 133 16.40 14.12 -1.12
N PRO A 134 17.30 14.19 -0.13
CA PRO A 134 17.00 13.84 1.26
C PRO A 134 15.79 14.57 1.83
N VAL A 135 15.55 15.82 1.45
CA VAL A 135 14.37 16.57 1.88
C VAL A 135 13.06 15.95 1.39
N TYR A 136 13.02 15.43 0.15
CA TYR A 136 11.84 14.72 -0.33
C TYR A 136 11.67 13.36 0.35
N ALA A 137 12.74 12.64 0.63
CA ALA A 137 12.67 11.40 1.39
C ALA A 137 12.05 11.62 2.78
N ARG A 138 12.51 12.66 3.50
CA ARG A 138 11.93 13.06 4.78
C ARG A 138 10.48 13.51 4.65
N THR A 139 10.17 14.29 3.61
CA THR A 139 8.79 14.72 3.30
C THR A 139 7.88 13.52 3.08
N GLN A 140 8.29 12.53 2.30
CA GLN A 140 7.49 11.34 2.03
C GLN A 140 7.18 10.55 3.30
N VAL A 141 8.15 10.39 4.21
CA VAL A 141 7.90 9.75 5.51
C VAL A 141 6.88 10.54 6.33
N MET A 142 7.02 11.87 6.39
CA MET A 142 6.07 12.73 7.12
C MET A 142 4.66 12.69 6.52
N LEU A 143 4.55 12.67 5.19
CA LEU A 143 3.29 12.49 4.46
C LEU A 143 2.65 11.14 4.77
N ASN A 144 3.41 10.04 4.68
CA ASN A 144 2.93 8.71 5.04
C ASN A 144 2.40 8.68 6.48
N ASN A 145 3.13 9.26 7.43
CA ASN A 145 2.75 9.32 8.84
C ASN A 145 1.55 10.25 9.11
N SER A 146 1.24 11.12 8.16
CA SER A 146 0.06 12.01 8.18
C SER A 146 -1.11 11.46 7.35
N HIS A 147 -1.04 10.19 6.93
CA HIS A 147 -2.07 9.49 6.16
C HIS A 147 -2.30 10.02 4.73
N ALA A 148 -1.41 10.84 4.22
CA ALA A 148 -1.32 11.19 2.81
C ALA A 148 -0.23 10.33 2.16
N SER A 149 -0.55 9.09 1.79
CA SER A 149 0.44 8.13 1.30
C SER A 149 1.09 8.61 0.01
N PRO A 150 2.42 8.65 -0.08
CA PRO A 150 3.13 8.89 -1.33
C PRO A 150 3.34 7.60 -2.14
N GLY A 151 2.77 6.47 -1.72
CA GLY A 151 3.12 5.15 -2.22
C GLY A 151 4.50 4.69 -1.73
N ALA A 152 5.29 4.08 -2.60
CA ALA A 152 6.65 3.66 -2.24
C ALA A 152 7.55 4.89 -2.03
N ILE A 153 8.17 4.95 -0.86
CA ILE A 153 9.09 6.03 -0.49
C ILE A 153 10.41 5.83 -1.21
N ASP A 154 10.78 6.77 -2.07
CA ASP A 154 11.94 6.72 -2.96
C ASP A 154 12.82 7.98 -2.93
N GLY A 155 12.43 8.99 -2.16
CA GLY A 155 13.13 10.27 -2.05
C GLY A 155 12.93 11.21 -3.24
N THR A 156 12.01 10.92 -4.17
CA THR A 156 11.79 11.72 -5.38
C THR A 156 10.57 12.64 -5.28
N SER A 157 10.62 13.77 -5.99
CA SER A 157 9.48 14.66 -6.22
C SER A 157 8.58 14.15 -7.36
N GLY A 158 8.23 12.85 -7.34
CA GLY A 158 7.38 12.26 -8.37
C GLY A 158 5.89 12.63 -8.21
N LYS A 159 5.08 12.32 -9.22
CA LYS A 159 3.63 12.65 -9.22
C LYS A 159 2.90 12.18 -7.97
N ASN A 160 3.20 10.99 -7.43
CA ASN A 160 2.56 10.50 -6.21
C ASN A 160 2.93 11.35 -4.98
N THR A 161 4.16 11.85 -4.90
CA THR A 161 4.58 12.79 -3.83
C THR A 161 3.80 14.10 -3.93
N LEU A 162 3.64 14.66 -5.14
CA LEU A 162 2.90 15.91 -5.35
C LEU A 162 1.42 15.76 -4.99
N LYS A 163 0.79 14.65 -5.36
CA LYS A 163 -0.59 14.33 -4.96
C LYS A 163 -0.74 14.17 -3.45
N ALA A 164 0.21 13.51 -2.80
CA ALA A 164 0.22 13.37 -1.35
C ALA A 164 0.39 14.73 -0.65
N LEU A 165 1.23 15.62 -1.19
CA LEU A 165 1.35 17.00 -0.70
C LEU A 165 0.02 17.76 -0.82
N ALA A 166 -0.64 17.71 -1.99
CA ALA A 166 -1.94 18.36 -2.18
C ALA A 166 -3.00 17.85 -1.19
N THR A 167 -3.06 16.53 -0.99
CA THR A 167 -3.99 15.94 -0.01
C THR A 167 -3.65 16.36 1.42
N PHE A 168 -2.38 16.32 1.80
CA PHE A 168 -1.94 16.79 3.12
C PHE A 168 -2.34 18.26 3.36
N GLN A 169 -2.09 19.12 2.38
CA GLN A 169 -2.47 20.52 2.42
C GLN A 169 -3.98 20.67 2.62
N GLN A 170 -4.79 19.97 1.83
CA GLN A 170 -6.25 19.98 1.95
C GLN A 170 -6.71 19.51 3.33
N MET A 171 -6.19 18.41 3.85
CA MET A 171 -6.55 17.88 5.17
C MET A 171 -6.17 18.83 6.32
N ASN A 172 -5.25 19.74 6.10
CA ASN A 172 -4.76 20.68 7.12
C ASN A 172 -5.19 22.15 6.86
N GLY A 173 -6.14 22.38 5.95
CA GLY A 173 -6.65 23.73 5.66
C GLY A 173 -5.64 24.66 4.99
N LEU A 174 -4.61 24.09 4.35
CA LEU A 174 -3.65 24.82 3.53
C LEU A 174 -4.12 24.85 2.07
N GLN A 175 -3.60 25.80 1.29
CA GLN A 175 -3.84 25.83 -0.14
C GLN A 175 -3.23 24.56 -0.78
N PRO A 176 -4.03 23.73 -1.47
CA PRO A 176 -3.57 22.44 -2.00
C PRO A 176 -2.81 22.59 -3.32
N THR A 177 -1.63 23.19 -3.26
CA THR A 177 -0.78 23.44 -4.44
C THR A 177 -0.07 22.20 -4.97
N GLY A 178 0.00 21.11 -4.18
CA GLY A 178 0.81 19.94 -4.51
C GLY A 178 2.33 20.19 -4.47
N THR A 179 2.78 21.37 -4.08
CA THR A 179 4.21 21.72 -3.96
C THR A 179 4.64 21.79 -2.51
N LEU A 180 5.92 21.50 -2.24
CA LEU A 180 6.49 21.59 -0.91
C LEU A 180 6.84 23.05 -0.59
N THR A 181 5.86 23.81 -0.10
CA THR A 181 6.07 25.18 0.38
C THR A 181 6.64 25.17 1.79
N LYS A 182 7.21 26.32 2.23
CA LYS A 182 7.64 26.51 3.63
C LYS A 182 6.53 26.23 4.63
N GLN A 183 5.33 26.74 4.34
CA GLN A 183 4.14 26.54 5.20
C GLN A 183 3.76 25.05 5.30
N THR A 184 3.79 24.33 4.18
CA THR A 184 3.53 22.88 4.15
C THR A 184 4.59 22.11 4.94
N TRP A 185 5.85 22.48 4.76
CA TRP A 185 6.97 21.90 5.51
C TRP A 185 6.79 22.06 7.02
N ASP A 186 6.50 23.29 7.46
CA ASP A 186 6.31 23.57 8.89
C ASP A 186 5.15 22.78 9.48
N ALA A 187 4.04 22.64 8.74
CA ALA A 187 2.90 21.84 9.15
C ALA A 187 3.25 20.33 9.24
N LEU A 188 4.03 19.80 8.28
CA LEU A 188 4.51 18.42 8.30
C LEU A 188 5.42 18.18 9.51
N VAL A 189 6.37 19.06 9.76
CA VAL A 189 7.29 18.97 10.91
C VAL A 189 6.52 19.03 12.22
N ALA A 190 5.56 19.94 12.34
CA ALA A 190 4.71 20.03 13.53
C ALA A 190 3.91 18.74 13.80
N LYS A 191 3.36 18.12 12.76
CA LYS A 191 2.65 16.83 12.88
C LYS A 191 3.57 15.66 13.20
N GLN A 192 4.78 15.65 12.66
CA GLN A 192 5.79 14.62 12.95
C GLN A 192 6.28 14.72 14.39
N GLY A 193 6.35 15.94 14.96
CA GLY A 193 6.89 16.21 16.29
C GLY A 193 8.38 15.82 16.39
N ASN A 194 8.79 15.38 17.57
CA ASN A 194 10.18 15.00 17.84
C ASN A 194 10.56 13.61 17.29
N ARG A 195 9.67 12.94 16.60
CA ARG A 195 9.91 11.60 16.07
C ARG A 195 10.82 11.69 14.84
N PRO A 196 11.97 10.98 14.80
CA PRO A 196 12.81 10.96 13.61
C PRO A 196 12.06 10.29 12.45
N ALA A 197 12.30 10.79 11.23
CA ALA A 197 11.71 10.22 10.02
C ALA A 197 12.38 8.90 9.60
N PHE A 198 13.67 8.76 9.88
CA PHE A 198 14.45 7.56 9.61
C PHE A 198 15.09 7.04 10.89
N VAL A 199 15.26 5.73 10.95
CA VAL A 199 15.85 5.02 12.09
C VAL A 199 16.79 3.92 11.62
N GLU A 200 17.67 3.49 12.52
CA GLU A 200 18.43 2.27 12.34
C GLU A 200 17.55 1.05 12.69
N TYR A 201 17.55 0.06 11.81
CA TYR A 201 16.89 -1.22 12.02
C TYR A 201 17.92 -2.34 12.00
N THR A 202 17.81 -3.27 12.93
CA THR A 202 18.65 -4.46 12.97
C THR A 202 17.91 -5.62 12.32
N ILE A 203 18.47 -6.16 11.24
CA ILE A 203 17.93 -7.32 10.54
C ILE A 203 17.88 -8.51 11.51
N THR A 204 16.75 -9.18 11.59
CA THR A 204 16.52 -10.30 12.49
C THR A 204 16.61 -11.64 11.77
N ASP A 205 16.78 -12.74 12.53
CA ASP A 205 16.69 -14.09 11.98
C ASP A 205 15.33 -14.35 11.33
N ALA A 206 14.25 -13.78 11.87
CA ALA A 206 12.90 -13.89 11.30
C ALA A 206 12.81 -13.24 9.93
N ASP A 207 13.45 -12.08 9.71
CA ASP A 207 13.50 -11.43 8.41
C ASP A 207 14.19 -12.31 7.36
N LEU A 208 15.24 -13.02 7.76
CA LEU A 208 16.00 -13.90 6.85
C LEU A 208 15.32 -15.25 6.59
N LYS A 209 14.55 -15.74 7.54
CA LYS A 209 13.88 -17.03 7.47
C LYS A 209 12.77 -17.08 6.42
N GLY A 210 12.07 -15.98 6.23
CA GLY A 210 10.92 -15.89 5.32
C GLY A 210 9.63 -16.49 5.86
N PRO A 211 8.81 -17.10 5.00
CA PRO A 211 9.12 -17.81 3.76
C PRO A 211 9.46 -16.93 2.56
N TYR A 212 10.37 -17.41 1.71
CA TYR A 212 10.73 -16.81 0.43
C TYR A 212 10.51 -17.78 -0.72
N ALA A 213 10.06 -17.26 -1.87
CA ALA A 213 9.99 -18.03 -3.11
C ALA A 213 11.28 -17.79 -3.92
N PRO A 214 11.84 -18.81 -4.60
CA PRO A 214 13.01 -18.62 -5.45
C PRO A 214 12.75 -17.63 -6.59
N SER A 215 11.53 -17.66 -7.14
CA SER A 215 11.02 -16.76 -8.17
C SER A 215 9.49 -16.88 -8.25
N ILE A 216 8.85 -15.90 -8.86
CA ILE A 216 7.42 -15.96 -9.20
C ILE A 216 7.32 -16.08 -10.73
N PRO A 217 6.89 -17.23 -11.26
CA PRO A 217 6.74 -17.42 -12.70
C PRO A 217 5.60 -16.53 -13.24
N HIS A 218 5.70 -16.10 -14.50
CA HIS A 218 4.62 -15.34 -15.15
C HIS A 218 3.40 -16.21 -15.47
N ASP A 219 3.58 -17.52 -15.63
CA ASP A 219 2.51 -18.47 -15.94
C ASP A 219 1.70 -18.80 -14.67
N TYR A 220 0.42 -18.50 -14.69
CA TYR A 220 -0.51 -18.78 -13.59
C TYR A 220 -0.65 -20.28 -13.29
N ALA A 221 -0.50 -21.16 -14.28
CA ALA A 221 -0.53 -22.60 -14.02
C ALA A 221 0.69 -23.06 -13.20
N LEU A 222 1.82 -22.38 -13.34
CA LEU A 222 3.00 -22.60 -12.49
C LEU A 222 2.82 -21.96 -11.12
N GLN A 223 2.27 -20.76 -11.06
CA GLN A 223 1.94 -20.09 -9.78
C GLN A 223 0.96 -20.94 -8.94
N ALA A 224 -0.05 -21.56 -9.58
CA ALA A 224 -1.03 -22.39 -8.90
C ALA A 224 -0.42 -23.64 -8.23
N LYS A 225 0.78 -24.06 -8.61
CA LYS A 225 1.51 -25.19 -8.02
C LYS A 225 2.44 -24.77 -6.87
N MET A 226 2.60 -23.47 -6.63
CA MET A 226 3.45 -22.96 -5.56
C MET A 226 2.78 -23.12 -4.19
N LYS A 227 3.58 -23.17 -3.13
CA LYS A 227 3.09 -23.21 -1.74
C LYS A 227 2.50 -21.86 -1.32
N GLY A 228 2.99 -20.77 -1.89
CA GLY A 228 2.58 -19.40 -1.66
C GLY A 228 3.33 -18.46 -2.59
N LEU A 229 2.74 -17.32 -2.89
CA LEU A 229 3.34 -16.29 -3.73
C LEU A 229 4.10 -15.31 -2.82
N TYR A 230 5.11 -15.85 -2.14
CA TYR A 230 5.92 -15.17 -1.13
C TYR A 230 6.85 -14.12 -1.76
N TYR A 231 7.43 -13.26 -0.93
CA TYR A 231 8.57 -12.44 -1.35
C TYR A 231 9.68 -13.29 -1.92
N THR A 232 10.44 -12.74 -2.85
CA THR A 232 11.57 -13.44 -3.47
C THR A 232 12.92 -13.06 -2.86
N ARG A 233 12.97 -11.95 -2.12
CA ARG A 233 14.18 -11.36 -1.55
C ARG A 233 13.91 -10.71 -0.20
N VAL A 234 14.91 -10.69 0.66
CA VAL A 234 14.88 -9.97 1.93
C VAL A 234 14.70 -8.46 1.70
N THR A 235 15.37 -7.89 0.70
CA THR A 235 15.27 -6.47 0.35
C THR A 235 13.86 -6.08 -0.14
N GLU A 236 13.18 -6.95 -0.88
CA GLU A 236 11.78 -6.76 -1.27
C GLU A 236 10.87 -6.75 -0.04
N MET A 237 10.99 -7.73 0.83
CA MET A 237 10.20 -7.80 2.07
C MET A 237 10.43 -6.59 2.98
N LEU A 238 11.69 -6.20 3.18
CA LEU A 238 12.03 -5.03 4.00
C LEU A 238 11.56 -3.73 3.35
N GLY A 239 11.63 -3.61 2.02
CA GLY A 239 11.07 -2.49 1.29
C GLY A 239 9.58 -2.32 1.61
N GLU A 240 8.77 -3.36 1.47
CA GLU A 240 7.35 -3.30 1.81
C GLU A 240 7.10 -3.08 3.30
N LYS A 241 7.86 -3.74 4.18
CA LYS A 241 7.75 -3.58 5.64
C LYS A 241 7.91 -2.13 6.08
N PHE A 242 8.77 -1.38 5.40
CA PHE A 242 9.06 0.01 5.70
C PHE A 242 8.52 1.00 4.65
N HIS A 243 7.60 0.58 3.79
CA HIS A 243 6.97 1.38 2.73
C HIS A 243 7.97 2.03 1.77
N MET A 244 9.12 1.41 1.57
CA MET A 244 10.20 1.92 0.75
C MET A 244 10.23 1.25 -0.62
N ASP A 245 10.63 2.01 -1.63
CA ASP A 245 11.12 1.43 -2.87
C ASP A 245 12.37 0.57 -2.59
N GLU A 246 12.44 -0.63 -3.18
CA GLU A 246 13.51 -1.59 -2.89
C GLU A 246 14.89 -1.05 -3.29
N ASP A 247 14.97 -0.35 -4.43
CA ASP A 247 16.24 0.22 -4.89
C ASP A 247 16.66 1.41 -4.03
N PHE A 248 15.70 2.17 -3.52
CA PHE A 248 15.99 3.23 -2.58
C PHE A 248 16.48 2.68 -1.23
N LEU A 249 15.88 1.59 -0.72
CA LEU A 249 16.38 0.90 0.47
C LEU A 249 17.84 0.47 0.29
N LYS A 250 18.18 -0.14 -0.84
CA LYS A 250 19.56 -0.54 -1.17
C LYS A 250 20.48 0.67 -1.31
N LYS A 251 20.02 1.75 -1.91
CA LYS A 251 20.78 3.02 -2.06
C LYS A 251 21.14 3.62 -0.70
N LEU A 252 20.24 3.61 0.26
CA LEU A 252 20.53 4.11 1.62
C LEU A 252 21.52 3.20 2.37
N ASN A 253 21.63 1.94 1.98
CA ASN A 253 22.40 0.93 2.70
C ASN A 253 23.42 0.22 1.77
N PRO A 254 24.35 0.97 1.13
CA PRO A 254 25.22 0.41 0.09
C PRO A 254 26.22 -0.63 0.61
N LYS A 255 26.46 -0.68 1.92
CA LYS A 255 27.38 -1.64 2.57
C LYS A 255 26.64 -2.85 3.16
N ALA A 256 25.31 -2.84 3.22
CA ALA A 256 24.54 -3.93 3.77
C ALA A 256 24.48 -5.11 2.78
N THR A 257 24.63 -6.32 3.29
CA THR A 257 24.50 -7.54 2.48
C THR A 257 23.06 -8.07 2.46
N PHE A 258 22.23 -7.69 3.46
CA PHE A 258 20.88 -8.18 3.70
C PHE A 258 20.81 -9.71 3.88
N LYS A 259 21.91 -10.32 4.33
CA LYS A 259 22.06 -11.78 4.45
C LYS A 259 22.38 -12.26 5.87
N LYS A 260 22.61 -11.34 6.79
CA LYS A 260 23.03 -11.69 8.16
C LYS A 260 22.13 -11.00 9.18
N ALA A 261 21.67 -11.75 10.17
CA ALA A 261 21.06 -11.17 11.35
C ALA A 261 22.09 -10.31 12.09
N GLY A 262 21.63 -9.22 12.68
CA GLY A 262 22.50 -8.23 13.33
C GLY A 262 23.06 -7.14 12.39
N GLU A 263 22.89 -7.25 11.07
CA GLU A 263 23.19 -6.11 10.18
C GLU A 263 22.28 -4.93 10.51
N LYS A 264 22.85 -3.74 10.57
CA LYS A 264 22.16 -2.49 10.82
C LYS A 264 21.93 -1.75 9.52
N ILE A 265 20.71 -1.34 9.27
CA ILE A 265 20.29 -0.65 8.07
C ILE A 265 19.47 0.58 8.40
N ILE A 266 19.53 1.61 7.54
CA ILE A 266 18.68 2.79 7.62
C ILE A 266 17.34 2.47 6.95
N VAL A 267 16.25 2.70 7.68
CA VAL A 267 14.89 2.54 7.20
C VAL A 267 14.00 3.70 7.61
N THR A 268 12.84 3.81 7.02
CA THR A 268 11.82 4.79 7.40
C THR A 268 11.20 4.46 8.75
N ASN A 269 10.83 5.48 9.50
CA ASN A 269 10.10 5.36 10.77
C ASN A 269 8.61 5.66 10.56
N ILE A 270 7.90 4.71 9.99
CA ILE A 270 6.52 4.85 9.53
C ILE A 270 5.48 4.52 10.62
N ARG A 271 4.25 5.01 10.41
CA ARG A 271 3.03 4.63 11.12
C ARG A 271 2.07 3.99 10.11
N ASN A 272 1.44 2.87 10.50
CA ASN A 272 0.68 2.02 9.59
C ASN A 272 -0.82 1.98 9.91
N GLU A 273 -1.33 2.79 10.83
CA GLU A 273 -2.74 2.76 11.19
C GLU A 273 -3.45 4.04 10.80
N LEU A 274 -4.57 3.87 10.09
CA LEU A 274 -5.50 4.97 9.86
C LEU A 274 -6.14 5.40 11.20
N PRO A 275 -6.40 6.70 11.39
CA PRO A 275 -6.82 7.24 12.69
C PRO A 275 -8.25 6.83 13.06
N GLU A 276 -9.10 6.58 12.07
CA GLU A 276 -10.54 6.33 12.25
C GLU A 276 -11.05 5.31 11.25
N ASP A 277 -12.24 4.75 11.51
CA ASP A 277 -12.96 3.92 10.57
C ASP A 277 -13.38 4.73 9.33
N ILE A 278 -13.35 4.08 8.18
CA ILE A 278 -13.72 4.68 6.91
C ILE A 278 -15.22 4.53 6.69
N HIS A 279 -15.85 5.63 6.32
CA HIS A 279 -17.28 5.70 6.01
C HIS A 279 -17.57 5.82 4.52
N LEU A 280 -16.71 6.56 3.80
CA LEU A 280 -16.82 6.78 2.36
C LEU A 280 -15.43 6.67 1.71
N ILE A 281 -15.37 5.99 0.57
CA ILE A 281 -14.21 5.93 -0.31
C ILE A 281 -14.58 6.61 -1.63
N VAL A 282 -13.74 7.54 -2.09
CA VAL A 282 -13.83 8.11 -3.43
C VAL A 282 -12.64 7.65 -4.26
N ALA A 283 -12.91 6.90 -5.31
CA ALA A 283 -11.93 6.45 -6.29
C ALA A 283 -11.94 7.44 -7.48
N HIS A 284 -10.94 8.31 -7.55
CA HIS A 284 -10.82 9.31 -8.60
C HIS A 284 -9.90 8.81 -9.70
N LYS A 285 -10.48 8.48 -10.85
CA LYS A 285 -9.78 7.85 -11.98
C LYS A 285 -8.71 8.79 -12.56
N GLY A 286 -9.07 10.03 -12.86
CA GLY A 286 -8.17 11.03 -13.43
C GLY A 286 -6.99 11.34 -12.53
N ALA A 287 -7.21 11.56 -11.23
CA ALA A 287 -6.17 11.78 -10.25
C ALA A 287 -5.36 10.50 -9.92
N LYS A 288 -5.87 9.32 -10.28
CA LYS A 288 -5.30 8.02 -9.88
C LYS A 288 -5.06 7.97 -8.36
N GLN A 289 -6.12 8.27 -7.60
CA GLN A 289 -6.06 8.45 -6.16
C GLN A 289 -7.31 7.90 -5.50
N LEU A 290 -7.15 7.28 -4.33
CA LEU A 290 -8.22 6.98 -3.39
C LEU A 290 -8.23 8.04 -2.31
N TYR A 291 -9.40 8.59 -2.03
CA TYR A 291 -9.63 9.52 -0.92
C TYR A 291 -10.57 8.88 0.08
N LEU A 292 -10.22 8.96 1.37
CA LEU A 292 -10.91 8.28 2.44
C LEU A 292 -11.52 9.29 3.41
N PHE A 293 -12.80 9.10 3.72
CA PHE A 293 -13.58 10.00 4.56
C PHE A 293 -14.13 9.24 5.77
N ASN A 294 -14.12 9.90 6.94
CA ASN A 294 -14.75 9.40 8.16
C ASN A 294 -16.27 9.67 8.18
N SER A 295 -16.94 9.25 9.27
CA SER A 295 -18.39 9.45 9.45
C SER A 295 -18.83 10.91 9.56
N ARG A 296 -17.90 11.85 9.82
CA ARG A 296 -18.14 13.29 9.80
C ARG A 296 -17.90 13.91 8.41
N ASN A 297 -17.68 13.07 7.41
CA ASN A 297 -17.34 13.45 6.04
C ASN A 297 -16.07 14.34 5.96
N GLN A 298 -15.12 14.10 6.84
CA GLN A 298 -13.81 14.72 6.79
C GLN A 298 -12.85 13.79 6.06
N MET A 299 -12.09 14.32 5.11
CA MET A 299 -11.02 13.57 4.47
C MET A 299 -9.93 13.29 5.52
N ILE A 300 -9.64 12.02 5.74
CA ILE A 300 -8.68 11.59 6.77
C ILE A 300 -7.47 10.86 6.20
N ALA A 301 -7.53 10.43 4.96
CA ALA A 301 -6.41 9.79 4.29
C ALA A 301 -6.55 9.82 2.77
N SER A 302 -5.44 9.60 2.08
CA SER A 302 -5.42 9.29 0.65
C SER A 302 -4.32 8.31 0.29
N PHE A 303 -4.56 7.54 -0.77
CA PHE A 303 -3.61 6.56 -1.31
C PHE A 303 -3.47 6.74 -2.82
N PRO A 304 -2.24 6.73 -3.38
CA PRO A 304 -2.08 6.62 -4.81
C PRO A 304 -2.59 5.27 -5.29
N ALA A 305 -3.29 5.27 -6.41
CA ALA A 305 -3.97 4.09 -6.90
C ALA A 305 -3.78 3.90 -8.41
N THR A 306 -3.79 2.65 -8.86
CA THR A 306 -3.99 2.33 -10.26
C THR A 306 -5.45 1.95 -10.45
N ILE A 307 -6.19 2.72 -11.24
CA ILE A 307 -7.65 2.61 -11.38
C ILE A 307 -7.99 2.45 -12.86
N GLY A 308 -8.35 1.23 -13.26
CA GLY A 308 -8.73 0.93 -14.64
C GLY A 308 -7.65 1.20 -15.69
N SER A 309 -8.06 1.11 -16.96
CA SER A 309 -7.28 1.48 -18.14
C SER A 309 -8.24 1.92 -19.25
N SER A 310 -7.71 2.43 -20.38
CA SER A 310 -8.49 2.69 -21.58
C SER A 310 -9.19 1.43 -22.10
N ASP A 311 -8.51 0.29 -22.04
CA ASP A 311 -8.97 -0.97 -22.62
C ASP A 311 -9.90 -1.75 -21.68
N THR A 312 -9.72 -1.57 -20.38
CA THR A 312 -10.53 -2.17 -19.30
C THR A 312 -10.84 -1.11 -18.25
N PRO A 313 -11.82 -0.24 -18.52
CA PRO A 313 -12.15 0.84 -17.60
C PRO A 313 -12.72 0.33 -16.29
N SER A 314 -12.43 1.05 -15.22
CA SER A 314 -13.10 0.85 -13.94
C SER A 314 -14.58 1.17 -14.07
N PRO A 315 -15.45 0.58 -13.23
CA PRO A 315 -16.86 0.90 -13.24
C PRO A 315 -17.10 2.39 -12.93
N GLU A 316 -18.22 2.88 -13.40
CA GLU A 316 -18.77 4.18 -13.00
C GLU A 316 -19.83 3.98 -11.93
N GLY A 317 -20.16 5.06 -11.19
CA GLY A 317 -21.25 5.03 -10.23
C GLY A 317 -20.80 4.77 -8.79
N THR A 318 -21.71 4.21 -8.01
CA THR A 318 -21.56 4.02 -6.57
C THR A 318 -21.77 2.56 -6.20
N TYR A 319 -20.89 2.02 -5.39
CA TYR A 319 -20.90 0.63 -4.94
C TYR A 319 -20.72 0.57 -3.43
N LYS A 320 -20.91 -0.62 -2.86
CA LYS A 320 -20.70 -0.90 -1.44
C LYS A 320 -19.55 -1.91 -1.29
N VAL A 321 -18.77 -1.77 -0.24
CA VAL A 321 -17.87 -2.82 0.21
C VAL A 321 -18.72 -4.01 0.67
N THR A 322 -18.36 -5.21 0.21
CA THR A 322 -19.05 -6.45 0.59
C THR A 322 -18.29 -7.22 1.67
N GLY A 323 -17.01 -7.04 1.78
CA GLY A 323 -16.18 -7.69 2.79
C GLY A 323 -14.69 -7.50 2.53
N VAL A 324 -13.89 -7.96 3.49
CA VAL A 324 -12.43 -7.90 3.47
C VAL A 324 -11.88 -9.31 3.66
N ALA A 325 -11.02 -9.75 2.75
CA ALA A 325 -10.34 -11.04 2.81
C ALA A 325 -8.82 -10.83 2.87
N PRO A 326 -8.18 -10.98 4.04
CA PRO A 326 -6.73 -10.99 4.14
C PRO A 326 -6.16 -12.30 3.58
N ASN A 327 -4.99 -12.19 2.93
CA ASN A 327 -4.29 -13.31 2.29
C ASN A 327 -5.22 -14.18 1.40
N PRO A 328 -5.88 -13.57 0.39
CA PRO A 328 -6.86 -14.28 -0.41
C PRO A 328 -6.21 -15.28 -1.36
N TRP A 329 -6.89 -16.40 -1.61
CA TRP A 329 -6.65 -17.20 -2.80
C TRP A 329 -7.16 -16.43 -4.01
N TYR A 330 -6.40 -16.41 -5.09
CA TYR A 330 -6.82 -15.77 -6.33
C TYR A 330 -7.44 -16.80 -7.28
N SER A 331 -8.73 -16.61 -7.57
CA SER A 331 -9.45 -17.44 -8.55
C SER A 331 -9.28 -16.87 -9.94
N TYR A 332 -8.40 -17.49 -10.73
CA TYR A 332 -8.22 -17.13 -12.13
C TYR A 332 -9.27 -17.79 -13.01
N SER A 333 -10.00 -17.01 -13.79
CA SER A 333 -10.90 -17.49 -14.86
C SER A 333 -10.39 -17.02 -16.23
N PRO A 334 -10.09 -17.93 -17.16
CA PRO A 334 -9.59 -17.58 -18.49
C PRO A 334 -10.54 -16.69 -19.30
N SER A 335 -11.86 -16.84 -19.05
CA SER A 335 -12.90 -16.03 -19.73
C SER A 335 -12.80 -14.54 -19.42
N ASN A 336 -12.02 -14.17 -18.40
CA ASN A 336 -11.84 -12.79 -17.97
C ASN A 336 -10.63 -12.09 -18.63
N PHE A 337 -9.87 -12.81 -19.48
CA PHE A 337 -8.63 -12.30 -20.07
C PHE A 337 -8.60 -12.52 -21.57
N VAL A 338 -8.45 -11.45 -22.34
CA VAL A 338 -8.33 -11.49 -23.80
C VAL A 338 -7.12 -12.33 -24.28
N GLN A 339 -6.13 -12.52 -23.41
CA GLN A 339 -4.86 -13.19 -23.71
C GLN A 339 -4.57 -14.41 -22.86
N GLY A 340 -5.59 -15.00 -22.23
CA GLY A 340 -5.41 -16.16 -21.34
C GLY A 340 -4.83 -17.37 -22.07
N LYS A 341 -3.58 -17.69 -21.81
CA LYS A 341 -2.92 -18.91 -22.31
C LYS A 341 -3.43 -20.16 -21.60
N ASN A 342 -3.96 -20.02 -20.38
CA ASN A 342 -4.50 -21.10 -19.59
C ASN A 342 -6.00 -21.18 -19.78
N LEU A 343 -6.46 -22.21 -20.45
CA LEU A 343 -7.87 -22.43 -20.80
C LEU A 343 -8.70 -23.06 -19.65
N LYS A 344 -8.13 -23.22 -18.47
CA LYS A 344 -8.82 -23.79 -17.32
C LYS A 344 -8.79 -22.82 -16.15
N PRO A 345 -9.88 -22.76 -15.35
CA PRO A 345 -9.85 -22.04 -14.08
C PRO A 345 -8.73 -22.54 -13.18
N LEU A 346 -8.05 -21.62 -12.52
CA LEU A 346 -6.94 -21.89 -11.61
C LEU A 346 -7.18 -21.22 -10.26
N SER A 347 -6.68 -21.84 -9.20
CA SER A 347 -6.64 -21.24 -7.88
C SER A 347 -5.19 -21.01 -7.50
N LEU A 348 -4.80 -19.75 -7.37
CA LEU A 348 -3.45 -19.36 -7.01
C LEU A 348 -3.34 -19.16 -5.49
N PRO A 349 -2.27 -19.64 -4.86
CA PRO A 349 -2.10 -19.48 -3.41
C PRO A 349 -1.86 -18.02 -3.02
N PRO A 350 -2.14 -17.65 -1.76
CA PRO A 350 -1.95 -16.30 -1.27
C PRO A 350 -0.46 -15.91 -1.19
N GLY A 351 -0.24 -14.61 -1.11
CA GLY A 351 1.07 -14.03 -0.86
C GLY A 351 1.20 -12.61 -1.41
N PRO A 352 2.18 -11.83 -0.92
CA PRO A 352 2.39 -10.45 -1.32
C PRO A 352 2.68 -10.30 -2.82
N ASN A 353 3.25 -11.34 -3.44
CA ASN A 353 3.55 -11.40 -4.87
C ASN A 353 2.42 -12.07 -5.69
N GLY A 354 1.25 -12.27 -5.10
CA GLY A 354 0.06 -12.69 -5.83
C GLY A 354 -0.55 -11.57 -6.67
N PRO A 355 -1.40 -11.90 -7.65
CA PRO A 355 -2.03 -10.92 -8.55
C PRO A 355 -2.82 -9.82 -7.81
N VAL A 356 -3.36 -10.14 -6.64
CA VAL A 356 -4.12 -9.21 -5.79
C VAL A 356 -3.38 -8.83 -4.50
N GLY A 357 -2.09 -9.15 -4.42
CA GLY A 357 -1.32 -8.93 -3.19
C GLY A 357 -1.84 -9.77 -2.02
N ASN A 358 -1.74 -9.21 -0.83
CA ASN A 358 -2.07 -9.91 0.40
C ASN A 358 -3.42 -9.49 1.03
N ILE A 359 -4.28 -8.77 0.30
CA ILE A 359 -5.62 -8.40 0.74
C ILE A 359 -6.55 -8.14 -0.43
N TRP A 360 -7.82 -8.52 -0.28
CA TRP A 360 -8.92 -8.21 -1.18
C TRP A 360 -10.06 -7.56 -0.42
N ILE A 361 -10.52 -6.41 -0.90
CA ILE A 361 -11.70 -5.70 -0.42
C ILE A 361 -12.72 -5.72 -1.54
N GLY A 362 -13.72 -6.60 -1.42
CA GLY A 362 -14.74 -6.83 -2.45
C GLY A 362 -15.74 -5.68 -2.54
N LEU A 363 -16.21 -5.39 -3.77
CA LEU A 363 -17.26 -4.42 -4.03
C LEU A 363 -18.57 -5.12 -4.44
N SER A 364 -19.70 -4.42 -4.30
CA SER A 364 -21.03 -4.92 -4.68
C SER A 364 -21.18 -5.16 -6.19
N LYS A 365 -20.30 -4.58 -7.02
CA LYS A 365 -20.15 -4.98 -8.42
C LYS A 365 -19.37 -6.29 -8.48
N LYS A 366 -19.98 -7.30 -9.12
CA LYS A 366 -19.36 -8.63 -9.29
C LYS A 366 -17.96 -8.49 -9.90
N SER A 367 -16.99 -9.19 -9.33
CA SER A 367 -15.60 -9.27 -9.79
C SER A 367 -14.77 -8.00 -9.65
N PHE A 368 -15.28 -6.96 -8.97
CA PHE A 368 -14.55 -5.73 -8.71
C PHE A 368 -14.14 -5.62 -7.24
N GLY A 369 -12.98 -5.07 -7.01
CA GLY A 369 -12.44 -4.88 -5.66
C GLY A 369 -11.29 -3.89 -5.59
N ILE A 370 -10.88 -3.64 -4.36
CA ILE A 370 -9.67 -2.88 -4.01
C ILE A 370 -8.68 -3.89 -3.43
N HIS A 371 -7.44 -3.89 -3.92
CA HIS A 371 -6.48 -4.92 -3.53
C HIS A 371 -5.03 -4.42 -3.61
N GLY A 372 -4.11 -5.20 -3.02
CA GLY A 372 -2.68 -4.95 -3.09
C GLY A 372 -2.05 -5.29 -4.45
N THR A 373 -0.74 -5.17 -4.53
CA THR A 373 0.04 -5.43 -5.76
C THR A 373 1.41 -6.03 -5.43
N PRO A 374 1.92 -6.93 -6.31
CA PRO A 374 3.31 -7.38 -6.23
C PRO A 374 4.33 -6.31 -6.67
N ASN A 375 3.88 -5.19 -7.23
CA ASN A 375 4.75 -4.14 -7.74
C ASN A 375 4.34 -2.75 -7.20
N PRO A 376 4.69 -2.43 -5.94
CA PRO A 376 4.28 -1.19 -5.32
C PRO A 376 4.82 0.06 -6.01
N SER A 377 6.04 0.01 -6.57
CA SER A 377 6.66 1.16 -7.26
C SER A 377 5.98 1.52 -8.58
N ALA A 378 5.12 0.64 -9.11
CA ALA A 378 4.35 0.87 -10.33
C ALA A 378 2.96 1.50 -10.10
N ILE A 379 2.56 1.71 -8.85
CA ILE A 379 1.25 2.31 -8.51
C ILE A 379 1.10 3.69 -9.16
N SER A 380 -0.06 3.95 -9.74
CA SER A 380 -0.42 5.13 -10.54
C SER A 380 0.34 5.29 -11.86
N LYS A 381 1.34 4.45 -12.15
CA LYS A 381 2.18 4.53 -13.35
C LYS A 381 1.78 3.53 -14.43
N THR A 382 1.00 2.52 -14.07
CA THR A 382 0.52 1.45 -14.96
C THR A 382 -1.01 1.46 -15.06
N ALA A 383 -1.55 0.59 -15.90
CA ALA A 383 -2.98 0.35 -16.04
C ALA A 383 -3.43 -0.87 -15.22
N SER A 384 -4.71 -0.94 -14.87
CA SER A 384 -5.34 -2.12 -14.28
C SER A 384 -6.46 -2.64 -15.16
N HIS A 385 -6.91 -3.87 -14.91
CA HIS A 385 -8.05 -4.49 -15.62
C HIS A 385 -9.39 -4.13 -14.96
N GLY A 386 -9.53 -2.90 -14.45
CA GLY A 386 -10.76 -2.36 -13.87
C GLY A 386 -10.79 -2.30 -12.35
N CYS A 387 -10.11 -3.18 -11.63
CA CYS A 387 -9.95 -3.12 -10.17
C CYS A 387 -9.09 -1.95 -9.73
N ILE A 388 -9.20 -1.59 -8.44
CA ILE A 388 -8.37 -0.58 -7.82
C ILE A 388 -7.17 -1.27 -7.17
N ARG A 389 -5.97 -0.98 -7.68
CA ARG A 389 -4.70 -1.47 -7.09
C ARG A 389 -4.10 -0.40 -6.18
N LEU A 390 -3.72 -0.82 -5.01
CA LEU A 390 -2.94 -0.06 -4.02
C LEU A 390 -1.61 -0.78 -3.76
N THR A 391 -0.69 -0.13 -3.07
CA THR A 391 0.41 -0.86 -2.45
C THR A 391 -0.15 -1.88 -1.44
N ASN A 392 0.58 -2.95 -1.15
CA ASN A 392 0.13 -3.94 -0.17
C ASN A 392 -0.13 -3.30 1.20
N TRP A 393 0.72 -2.36 1.62
CA TRP A 393 0.57 -1.69 2.92
C TRP A 393 -0.62 -0.73 2.97
N ASP A 394 -0.86 0.07 1.93
CA ASP A 394 -2.03 0.96 1.87
C ASP A 394 -3.34 0.16 1.83
N ALA A 395 -3.36 -0.95 1.07
CA ALA A 395 -4.52 -1.83 1.00
C ALA A 395 -4.80 -2.52 2.36
N ASN A 396 -3.76 -2.94 3.07
CA ASN A 396 -3.88 -3.52 4.41
C ASN A 396 -4.38 -2.49 5.43
N ASP A 397 -3.89 -1.25 5.40
CA ASP A 397 -4.35 -0.20 6.30
C ASP A 397 -5.82 0.15 6.04
N LEU A 398 -6.22 0.22 4.78
CA LEU A 398 -7.63 0.37 4.40
C LEU A 398 -8.47 -0.79 4.91
N GLY A 399 -8.02 -2.03 4.69
CA GLY A 399 -8.76 -3.23 5.09
C GLY A 399 -9.01 -3.36 6.59
N LYS A 400 -8.15 -2.77 7.44
CA LYS A 400 -8.35 -2.74 8.89
C LYS A 400 -9.46 -1.78 9.33
N LYS A 401 -9.79 -0.78 8.53
CA LYS A 401 -10.69 0.34 8.88
C LYS A 401 -11.94 0.41 8.00
N VAL A 402 -12.11 -0.50 7.05
CA VAL A 402 -13.28 -0.58 6.19
C VAL A 402 -14.12 -1.81 6.55
N ARG A 403 -15.45 -1.69 6.41
CA ARG A 403 -16.41 -2.76 6.72
C ARG A 403 -17.40 -2.91 5.57
N SER A 404 -18.11 -4.03 5.54
CA SER A 404 -19.24 -4.22 4.64
C SER A 404 -20.24 -3.07 4.80
N GLY A 405 -20.76 -2.58 3.68
CA GLY A 405 -21.68 -1.45 3.62
C GLY A 405 -21.02 -0.08 3.39
N VAL A 406 -19.70 0.06 3.55
CA VAL A 406 -19.01 1.30 3.24
C VAL A 406 -19.21 1.67 1.77
N THR A 407 -19.55 2.93 1.53
CA THR A 407 -19.80 3.45 0.18
C THR A 407 -18.48 3.69 -0.57
N VAL A 408 -18.45 3.28 -1.85
CA VAL A 408 -17.34 3.52 -2.77
C VAL A 408 -17.88 4.23 -4.01
N LYS A 409 -17.49 5.48 -4.22
CA LYS A 409 -17.85 6.29 -5.39
C LYS A 409 -16.69 6.36 -6.36
N PHE A 410 -16.96 6.09 -7.64
CA PHE A 410 -16.02 6.33 -8.71
C PHE A 410 -16.29 7.71 -9.33
N LEU A 411 -15.23 8.52 -9.48
CA LEU A 411 -15.21 9.79 -10.20
C LEU A 411 -14.23 9.68 -11.37
N GLU A 412 -14.48 10.46 -12.43
CA GLU A 412 -13.58 10.60 -13.59
C GLU A 412 -12.30 11.36 -13.24
#